data_e69eb2f209d49b9c284c56ef23b4f85a
#
_entry.id   e69eb2f209d49b9c284c56ef23b4f85a
#
_cell.length_a   1.000
_cell.length_b   1.000
_cell.length_c   1.000
_cell.angle_alpha   90.00
_cell.angle_beta   90.00
_cell.angle_gamma   90.00
#
_symmetry.space_group_name_H-M   'P 1'
#
loop_
_entity.id
_entity.type
_entity.pdbx_description
1 polymer ?
#
loop_
_entity_poly.entity_id
_entity_poly.type
_entity_poly.pdbx_seq_one_letter_code
_entity_poly.pdbx_strand_id
1 'polypeptide(L)'
;MTGFVFHPGHHELHGVTVVLETITGVTYVARFDTQDEAGVHLLNVAQHDPATAAMSLDDFLTRTLRFGVKAERKHLVVPAAEVAGIRKLVEEP
;
A
#
# COMPACT_ATOMS: atom_id res chain seq x y z
N MET A 1 -14.63 14.55 8.32
CA MET A 1 -14.13 14.13 8.16
C MET A 1 -13.91 13.83 7.50
N THR A 2 -13.73 14.03 7.65
CA THR A 2 -13.33 13.56 7.37
C THR A 2 -12.78 12.95 6.94
N GLY A 3 -12.53 12.73 6.49
CA GLY A 3 -12.06 12.07 6.32
C GLY A 3 -11.31 11.70 6.04
N PHE A 4 -10.82 11.85 5.97
CA PHE A 4 -9.98 11.29 5.88
C PHE A 4 -9.51 11.00 6.47
N VAL A 5 -9.86 10.87 6.31
CA VAL A 5 -9.35 10.75 7.09
C VAL A 5 -8.63 9.91 7.58
N PHE A 6 -7.98 10.14 7.89
CA PHE A 6 -7.15 9.25 8.61
C PHE A 6 -7.38 9.48 10.06
N HIS A 7 -7.51 8.43 10.74
CA HIS A 7 -7.87 8.55 12.12
C HIS A 7 -7.28 7.37 12.89
N PRO A 8 -7.50 7.32 14.20
CA PRO A 8 -6.85 6.34 15.07
C PRO A 8 -6.90 4.89 14.63
N GLY A 9 -7.89 4.52 13.83
CA GLY A 9 -7.98 3.13 13.35
C GLY A 9 -6.75 2.64 12.61
N HIS A 10 -5.93 3.55 12.07
CA HIS A 10 -4.75 3.15 11.34
C HIS A 10 -3.60 2.69 12.22
N HIS A 11 -3.68 2.87 13.52
CA HIS A 11 -2.71 2.28 14.42
C HIS A 11 -2.67 0.76 14.30
N GLU A 12 -3.79 0.16 13.97
CA GLU A 12 -3.88 -1.30 13.81
C GLU A 12 -3.07 -1.81 12.65
N LEU A 13 -2.70 -0.94 11.73
CA LEU A 13 -1.95 -1.34 10.53
C LEU A 13 -0.44 -1.32 10.74
N HIS A 14 0.05 -0.72 11.84
CA HIS A 14 1.48 -0.63 12.08
C HIS A 14 2.13 -2.02 12.04
N GLY A 15 3.14 -2.18 11.19
CA GLY A 15 3.84 -3.46 11.02
C GLY A 15 3.12 -4.47 10.15
N VAL A 16 1.94 -4.13 9.64
CA VAL A 16 1.12 -5.02 8.80
C VAL A 16 1.41 -4.73 7.33
N THR A 17 1.45 -5.78 6.51
CA THR A 17 1.56 -5.60 5.06
C THR A 17 0.21 -5.14 4.53
N VAL A 18 0.24 -4.02 3.80
CA VAL A 18 -0.96 -3.40 3.27
C VAL A 18 -0.88 -3.25 1.76
N VAL A 19 -2.06 -3.10 1.14
CA VAL A 19 -2.21 -2.69 -0.25
C VAL A 19 -2.70 -1.25 -0.22
N LEU A 20 -1.91 -0.34 -0.75
CA LEU A 20 -2.26 1.07 -0.84
C LEU A 20 -2.48 1.44 -2.29
N GLU A 21 -3.71 1.83 -2.62
CA GLU A 21 -4.06 2.25 -3.97
C GLU A 21 -4.03 3.76 -4.05
N THR A 22 -3.49 4.27 -5.15
CA THR A 22 -3.39 5.71 -5.36
C THR A 22 -4.36 6.18 -6.43
N ILE A 23 -4.62 7.48 -6.43
CA ILE A 23 -5.52 8.09 -7.42
C ILE A 23 -4.94 8.06 -8.83
N THR A 24 -3.64 7.78 -8.97
CA THR A 24 -2.99 7.67 -10.28
C THR A 24 -3.10 6.28 -10.89
N GLY A 25 -3.63 5.31 -10.13
CA GLY A 25 -3.73 3.92 -10.58
C GLY A 25 -2.55 3.06 -10.14
N VAL A 26 -1.48 3.64 -9.63
CA VAL A 26 -0.36 2.89 -9.09
C VAL A 26 -0.76 2.28 -7.75
N THR A 27 -0.41 1.01 -7.54
CA THR A 27 -0.70 0.30 -6.30
C THR A 27 0.63 -0.07 -5.64
N TYR A 28 0.70 0.15 -4.33
CA TYR A 28 1.87 -0.24 -3.54
C TYR A 28 1.49 -1.36 -2.58
N VAL A 29 2.39 -2.32 -2.42
CA VAL A 29 2.29 -3.34 -1.38
C VAL A 29 3.51 -3.17 -0.50
N ALA A 30 3.29 -2.95 0.78
CA ALA A 30 4.36 -2.59 1.69
C ALA A 30 3.93 -2.81 3.13
N ARG A 31 4.91 -2.69 4.03
CA ARG A 31 4.61 -2.66 5.46
C ARG A 31 4.19 -1.25 5.84
N PHE A 32 3.07 -1.14 6.50
CA PHE A 32 2.61 0.15 7.03
C PHE A 32 3.46 0.51 8.24
N ASP A 33 4.10 1.67 8.19
CA ASP A 33 4.90 2.16 9.31
C ASP A 33 4.09 3.11 10.16
N THR A 34 3.81 4.29 9.63
CA THR A 34 3.06 5.30 10.36
C THR A 34 2.40 6.25 9.38
N GLN A 35 1.69 7.20 9.94
CA GLN A 35 1.08 8.26 9.16
C GLN A 35 1.21 9.56 9.90
N ASP A 36 1.54 10.61 9.17
CA ASP A 36 1.69 11.95 9.72
C ASP A 36 1.26 12.98 8.69
N GLU A 37 1.65 14.24 8.89
CA GLU A 37 1.27 15.34 8.00
C GLU A 37 1.82 15.17 6.60
N ALA A 38 2.95 14.48 6.45
CA ALA A 38 3.54 14.26 5.13
C ALA A 38 2.78 13.17 4.36
N GLY A 39 2.06 12.29 5.03
CA GLY A 39 1.29 11.22 4.43
C GLY A 39 1.49 9.89 5.09
N VAL A 40 1.31 8.83 4.31
CA VAL A 40 1.46 7.45 4.77
C VAL A 40 2.90 7.00 4.52
N HIS A 41 3.56 6.57 5.57
CA HIS A 41 4.94 6.05 5.49
C HIS A 41 4.91 4.54 5.33
N LEU A 42 5.55 4.06 4.29
CA LEU A 42 5.60 2.64 3.94
C LEU A 42 7.05 2.16 3.95
N LEU A 43 7.22 0.90 4.36
CA LEU A 43 8.53 0.25 4.39
C LEU A 43 8.53 -0.98 3.48
N ASN A 44 9.67 -1.24 2.84
CA ASN A 44 9.85 -2.41 1.97
C ASN A 44 8.76 -2.48 0.89
N VAL A 45 8.77 -1.50 0.00
CA VAL A 45 7.68 -1.21 -0.92
C VAL A 45 7.87 -1.91 -2.25
N ALA A 46 6.85 -2.65 -2.68
CA ALA A 46 6.74 -3.14 -4.05
C ALA A 46 5.64 -2.34 -4.75
N GLN A 47 5.78 -2.17 -6.07
CA GLN A 47 4.92 -1.28 -6.84
C GLN A 47 4.33 -2.01 -8.04
N HIS A 48 3.05 -1.76 -8.29
CA HIS A 48 2.40 -2.18 -9.53
C HIS A 48 1.85 -0.94 -10.22
N ASP A 49 2.41 -0.64 -11.41
CA ASP A 49 1.95 0.45 -12.24
C ASP A 49 1.32 -0.17 -13.50
N PRO A 50 0.01 -0.04 -13.71
CA PRO A 50 -0.65 -0.69 -14.85
C PRO A 50 -0.12 -0.24 -16.19
N ALA A 51 0.51 0.93 -16.27
CA ALA A 51 1.08 1.42 -17.52
C ALA A 51 2.35 0.67 -17.93
N THR A 52 3.07 0.07 -16.98
CA THR A 52 4.36 -0.57 -17.25
C THR A 52 4.44 -2.01 -16.80
N ALA A 53 3.48 -2.47 -16.01
CA ALA A 53 3.54 -3.81 -15.43
C ALA A 53 3.32 -4.90 -16.48
N ALA A 54 4.05 -6.00 -16.34
CA ALA A 54 3.90 -7.15 -17.22
C ALA A 54 2.73 -8.04 -16.82
N MET A 55 2.19 -7.85 -15.62
CA MET A 55 1.10 -8.68 -15.10
C MET A 55 -0.03 -7.80 -14.57
N SER A 56 -1.21 -8.39 -14.42
CA SER A 56 -2.35 -7.71 -13.84
C SER A 56 -2.13 -7.45 -12.36
N LEU A 57 -2.93 -6.54 -11.79
CA LEU A 57 -2.89 -6.28 -10.37
C LEU A 57 -3.25 -7.53 -9.57
N ASP A 58 -4.25 -8.28 -10.01
CA ASP A 58 -4.64 -9.52 -9.33
C ASP A 58 -3.50 -10.52 -9.28
N ASP A 59 -2.79 -10.69 -10.39
CA ASP A 59 -1.63 -11.59 -10.42
C ASP A 59 -0.52 -11.09 -9.53
N PHE A 60 -0.28 -9.78 -9.52
CA PHE A 60 0.73 -9.18 -8.68
C PHE A 60 0.42 -9.43 -7.19
N LEU A 61 -0.83 -9.23 -6.78
CA LEU A 61 -1.23 -9.44 -5.40
C LEU A 61 -1.15 -10.92 -5.01
N THR A 62 -1.57 -11.81 -5.91
CA THR A 62 -1.50 -13.24 -5.67
C THR A 62 -0.06 -13.70 -5.47
N ARG A 63 0.85 -13.21 -6.31
CA ARG A 63 2.26 -13.55 -6.18
C ARG A 63 2.85 -13.02 -4.89
N THR A 64 2.44 -11.83 -4.50
CA THR A 64 2.92 -11.22 -3.25
C THR A 64 2.46 -12.04 -2.04
N LEU A 65 1.21 -12.51 -2.07
CA LEU A 65 0.70 -13.38 -1.00
C LEU A 65 1.48 -14.69 -0.91
N ARG A 66 1.85 -15.27 -2.05
CA ARG A 66 2.52 -16.57 -2.10
C ARG A 66 4.01 -16.49 -1.77
N PHE A 67 4.68 -15.46 -2.27
CA PHE A 67 6.15 -15.42 -2.27
C PHE A 67 6.71 -14.25 -1.46
N GLY A 68 5.85 -13.43 -0.89
CA GLY A 68 6.27 -12.27 -0.12
C GLY A 68 6.48 -11.02 -0.98
N VAL A 69 6.69 -9.91 -0.32
CA VAL A 69 6.89 -8.62 -0.96
C VAL A 69 8.29 -8.57 -1.55
N LYS A 70 8.37 -8.33 -2.86
CA LYS A 70 9.65 -8.10 -3.52
C LYS A 70 9.91 -6.60 -3.49
N ALA A 71 10.55 -6.14 -2.45
CA ALA A 71 10.73 -4.72 -2.19
C ALA A 71 11.66 -4.07 -3.20
N GLU A 72 11.20 -2.98 -3.80
CA GLU A 72 11.97 -2.15 -4.72
C GLU A 72 12.50 -0.91 -4.03
N ARG A 73 11.88 -0.52 -2.92
CA ARG A 73 12.27 0.65 -2.13
C ARG A 73 12.19 0.29 -0.66
N LYS A 74 13.10 0.85 0.12
CA LYS A 74 13.07 0.61 1.57
C LYS A 74 12.05 1.47 2.27
N HIS A 75 11.78 2.66 1.75
CA HIS A 75 10.89 3.62 2.37
C HIS A 75 10.23 4.49 1.31
N LEU A 76 8.94 4.74 1.49
CA LEU A 76 8.19 5.62 0.61
C LEU A 76 7.15 6.36 1.44
N VAL A 77 6.98 7.64 1.16
CA VAL A 77 5.90 8.42 1.76
C VAL A 77 4.89 8.75 0.66
N VAL A 78 3.64 8.34 0.87
CA VAL A 78 2.56 8.63 -0.07
C VAL A 78 1.72 9.75 0.52
N PRO A 79 1.69 10.92 -0.13
CA PRO A 79 0.88 12.04 0.38
C PRO A 79 -0.58 11.63 0.56
N ALA A 80 -1.19 12.10 1.62
CA ALA A 80 -2.57 11.72 1.94
C ALA A 80 -3.52 12.00 0.78
N ALA A 81 -3.31 13.09 0.05
CA ALA A 81 -4.16 13.46 -1.07
C ALA A 81 -4.09 12.46 -2.23
N GLU A 82 -3.05 11.64 -2.31
CA GLU A 82 -2.88 10.66 -3.37
C GLU A 82 -3.43 9.29 -3.00
N VAL A 83 -3.79 9.07 -1.75
CA VAL A 83 -4.28 7.76 -1.31
C VAL A 83 -5.74 7.60 -1.71
N ALA A 84 -6.02 6.61 -2.55
CA ALA A 84 -7.39 6.26 -2.91
C ALA A 84 -7.97 5.24 -1.95
N GLY A 85 -7.14 4.35 -1.43
CA GLY A 85 -7.58 3.37 -0.45
C GLY A 85 -6.40 2.62 0.15
N ILE A 86 -6.61 2.04 1.31
CA ILE A 86 -5.61 1.23 1.98
C ILE A 86 -6.31 0.07 2.68
N ARG A 87 -5.75 -1.13 2.55
CA ARG A 87 -6.31 -2.32 3.17
C ARG A 87 -5.20 -3.31 3.46
N LYS A 88 -5.47 -4.24 4.36
CA LYS A 88 -4.50 -5.30 4.65
C LYS A 88 -4.38 -6.22 3.45
N LEU A 89 -3.17 -6.70 3.18
CA LEU A 89 -2.96 -7.75 2.20
C LEU A 89 -3.30 -9.08 2.86
N VAL A 90 -4.43 -9.66 2.48
CA VAL A 90 -4.87 -10.91 3.04
C VAL A 90 -5.38 -11.80 1.90
N GLU A 91 -5.32 -13.11 2.14
CA GLU A 91 -5.86 -14.06 1.19
C GLU A 91 -7.38 -14.03 1.26
N GLU A 92 -8.02 -13.89 0.10
CA GLU A 92 -9.47 -13.90 0.05
C GLU A 92 -10.00 -15.31 0.25
N PRO A 93 -11.06 -15.47 1.04
CA PRO A 93 -11.66 -16.79 1.25
C PRO A 93 -12.34 -17.31 0.00
#